data_3693ef934e967af345897f9e4d85758f
#
_entry.id   3693ef934e967af345897f9e4d85758f
#
_cell.length_a   1.000
_cell.length_b   1.000
_cell.length_c   1.000
_cell.angle_alpha   90.00
_cell.angle_beta   90.00
_cell.angle_gamma   90.00
#
_symmetry.space_group_name_H-M   'P 1'
#
loop_
_entity.id
_entity.type
_entity.pdbx_description
1 polymer ?
#
loop_
_entity_poly.entity_id
_entity_poly.type
_entity_poly.pdbx_seq_one_letter_code
_entity_poly.pdbx_strand_id
1 'polypeptide(L)'
;MTQQFAITPDVPWLAPLAGYSDLPFRMLSRSYGCGPACSEMVSVKGMAFKNSGTRRLIATCPEDDPMILQLFGSEAQYFHPVMEKLVSMGYRNFDLNAGCPVRKVLKSGSGVQLMEDLDKLVELAAIMVEKARQHPRGGRVGVKFRLGFNKGEEVFLDLARRLEDIGVDWVTLHPRYGKQMFAGQADWSKLDDLKRAVSIPVIGSGDLFSAEAGVRCLEETGIDAVMFARGALFDPSIFARFIALRKGAPLPVRDGAFLSEIVREHIRLTRLFEGDPRSFRKIRSIIPRYAKGLKGIRALRASLLECRDWEDLEHTAAVIRDLEPADPEAPYPLVDDLCQ
;
A
#
# COMPACT_ATOMS: atom_id res chain seq x y z
N MET A 1 -12.39 -14.58 20.38
CA MET A 1 -12.90 -13.55 19.43
C MET A 1 -11.71 -12.70 19.03
N THR A 2 -11.18 -12.86 17.83
CA THR A 2 -10.15 -11.91 17.35
C THR A 2 -10.84 -10.59 17.10
N GLN A 3 -10.48 -9.59 17.91
CA GLN A 3 -11.02 -8.23 17.85
C GLN A 3 -10.82 -7.66 16.45
N GLN A 4 -11.83 -6.99 15.90
CA GLN A 4 -11.65 -6.23 14.66
C GLN A 4 -10.59 -5.16 14.90
N PHE A 5 -9.66 -4.96 13.95
CA PHE A 5 -8.64 -3.94 14.08
C PHE A 5 -9.27 -2.54 14.14
N ALA A 6 -8.71 -1.69 14.99
CA ALA A 6 -9.13 -0.28 15.09
C ALA A 6 -8.43 0.55 14.00
N ILE A 7 -9.15 1.51 13.42
CA ILE A 7 -8.57 2.55 12.56
C ILE A 7 -8.32 3.76 13.44
N THR A 8 -7.06 4.07 13.69
CA THR A 8 -6.66 5.15 14.59
C THR A 8 -5.47 5.92 14.02
N PRO A 9 -5.28 7.19 14.43
CA PRO A 9 -4.17 8.03 13.97
C PRO A 9 -2.77 7.49 14.29
N ASP A 10 -2.66 6.56 15.25
CA ASP A 10 -1.37 6.02 15.71
C ASP A 10 -0.98 4.72 15.00
N VAL A 11 -1.86 4.18 14.15
CA VAL A 11 -1.65 2.93 13.43
C VAL A 11 -1.52 3.20 11.93
N PRO A 12 -0.29 3.27 11.40
CA PRO A 12 -0.05 3.55 9.99
C PRO A 12 -0.32 2.32 9.11
N TRP A 13 -0.82 2.56 7.89
CA TRP A 13 -1.19 1.54 6.92
C TRP A 13 -0.18 1.43 5.78
N LEU A 14 -0.05 0.23 5.20
CA LEU A 14 0.65 0.01 3.93
C LEU A 14 -0.34 0.03 2.76
N ALA A 15 -0.04 0.87 1.76
CA ALA A 15 -0.82 0.98 0.53
C ALA A 15 -0.69 -0.26 -0.39
N PRO A 16 -1.68 -0.52 -1.24
CA PRO A 16 -1.58 -1.50 -2.32
C PRO A 16 -0.60 -1.00 -3.39
N LEU A 17 0.49 -1.74 -3.57
CA LEU A 17 1.58 -1.38 -4.49
C LEU A 17 1.85 -2.53 -5.45
N ALA A 18 1.34 -2.41 -6.69
CA ALA A 18 1.52 -3.43 -7.72
C ALA A 18 3.01 -3.75 -7.95
N GLY A 19 3.36 -5.01 -7.82
CA GLY A 19 4.73 -5.51 -7.91
C GLY A 19 5.55 -5.36 -6.61
N TYR A 20 4.99 -4.82 -5.52
CA TYR A 20 5.76 -4.55 -4.30
C TYR A 20 5.08 -5.03 -3.01
N SER A 21 3.78 -4.81 -2.80
CA SER A 21 3.09 -5.18 -1.55
C SER A 21 2.71 -6.66 -1.50
N ASP A 22 3.64 -7.53 -1.91
CA ASP A 22 3.55 -8.99 -1.73
C ASP A 22 3.74 -9.40 -0.26
N LEU A 23 3.56 -10.67 0.02
CA LEU A 23 3.65 -11.18 1.38
C LEU A 23 5.01 -10.86 2.06
N PRO A 24 6.19 -11.07 1.42
CA PRO A 24 7.47 -10.69 2.01
C PRO A 24 7.54 -9.22 2.43
N PHE A 25 7.10 -8.30 1.57
CA PHE A 25 7.15 -6.88 1.86
C PHE A 25 6.14 -6.45 2.94
N ARG A 26 4.95 -7.04 2.98
CA ARG A 26 4.00 -6.81 4.07
C ARG A 26 4.56 -7.27 5.40
N MET A 27 5.17 -8.47 5.45
CA MET A 27 5.82 -8.98 6.66
C MET A 27 6.98 -8.10 7.12
N LEU A 28 7.82 -7.63 6.19
CA LEU A 28 8.85 -6.65 6.49
C LEU A 28 8.26 -5.36 7.06
N SER A 29 7.19 -4.83 6.47
CA SER A 29 6.52 -3.62 6.96
C SER A 29 5.96 -3.82 8.38
N ARG A 30 5.43 -5.02 8.68
CA ARG A 30 4.92 -5.36 10.00
C ARG A 30 6.01 -5.42 11.07
N SER A 31 7.20 -5.89 10.75
CA SER A 31 8.31 -5.89 11.70
C SER A 31 8.72 -4.48 12.14
N TYR A 32 8.30 -3.47 11.36
CA TYR A 32 8.45 -2.04 11.69
C TYR A 32 7.15 -1.37 12.17
N GLY A 33 6.13 -2.14 12.56
CA GLY A 33 4.91 -1.60 13.19
C GLY A 33 3.82 -1.18 12.22
N CYS A 34 3.89 -1.59 10.93
CA CYS A 34 2.76 -1.43 10.03
C CYS A 34 1.54 -2.16 10.61
N GLY A 35 0.42 -1.47 10.73
CA GLY A 35 -0.87 -2.05 11.09
C GLY A 35 -1.52 -2.75 9.88
N PRO A 36 -2.70 -2.33 9.40
CA PRO A 36 -3.31 -2.93 8.22
C PRO A 36 -2.42 -2.77 6.99
N ALA A 37 -2.20 -3.88 6.27
CA ALA A 37 -1.38 -3.91 5.08
C ALA A 37 -2.19 -4.40 3.87
N CYS A 38 -2.21 -3.60 2.79
CA CYS A 38 -2.90 -4.00 1.58
C CYS A 38 -2.06 -4.95 0.73
N SER A 39 -2.73 -5.94 0.13
CA SER A 39 -2.15 -6.76 -0.93
C SER A 39 -1.82 -5.94 -2.18
N GLU A 40 -1.16 -6.54 -3.13
CA GLU A 40 -1.20 -6.04 -4.51
C GLU A 40 -2.63 -6.08 -5.06
N MET A 41 -2.91 -5.30 -6.12
CA MET A 41 -4.23 -5.27 -6.75
C MET A 41 -4.56 -6.60 -7.42
N VAL A 42 -5.67 -7.22 -7.06
CA VAL A 42 -6.14 -8.51 -7.59
C VAL A 42 -7.28 -8.29 -8.57
N SER A 43 -7.12 -8.79 -9.79
CA SER A 43 -8.17 -8.75 -10.80
C SER A 43 -9.29 -9.73 -10.47
N VAL A 44 -10.50 -9.23 -10.26
CA VAL A 44 -11.69 -10.07 -10.03
C VAL A 44 -11.95 -10.96 -11.24
N LYS A 45 -11.90 -10.42 -12.45
CA LYS A 45 -12.02 -11.20 -13.69
C LYS A 45 -10.91 -12.24 -13.81
N GLY A 46 -9.66 -11.88 -13.49
CA GLY A 46 -8.53 -12.82 -13.49
C GLY A 46 -8.72 -13.97 -12.50
N MET A 47 -9.34 -13.73 -11.34
CA MET A 47 -9.70 -14.75 -10.37
C MET A 47 -10.81 -15.67 -10.86
N ALA A 48 -11.85 -15.11 -11.48
CA ALA A 48 -12.96 -15.88 -12.03
C ALA A 48 -12.47 -16.90 -13.07
N PHE A 49 -11.51 -16.52 -13.90
CA PHE A 49 -10.89 -17.40 -14.90
C PHE A 49 -9.67 -18.19 -14.39
N LYS A 50 -9.46 -18.28 -13.06
CA LYS A 50 -8.41 -19.10 -12.41
C LYS A 50 -6.99 -18.80 -12.91
N ASN A 51 -6.69 -17.55 -13.26
CA ASN A 51 -5.36 -17.16 -13.69
C ASN A 51 -4.31 -17.49 -12.61
N SER A 52 -3.25 -18.23 -13.00
CA SER A 52 -2.22 -18.73 -12.07
C SER A 52 -1.47 -17.63 -11.33
N GLY A 53 -1.30 -16.46 -11.94
CA GLY A 53 -0.65 -15.32 -11.30
C GLY A 53 -1.42 -14.76 -10.09
N THR A 54 -2.73 -14.99 -10.01
CA THR A 54 -3.59 -14.46 -8.96
C THR A 54 -3.32 -15.10 -7.59
N ARG A 55 -2.93 -16.38 -7.56
CA ARG A 55 -2.65 -17.09 -6.28
C ARG A 55 -1.56 -16.42 -5.45
N ARG A 56 -0.51 -15.93 -6.12
CA ARG A 56 0.58 -15.23 -5.44
C ARG A 56 0.13 -13.90 -4.85
N LEU A 57 -0.74 -13.18 -5.56
CA LEU A 57 -1.24 -11.87 -5.12
C LEU A 57 -2.12 -11.95 -3.87
N ILE A 58 -2.77 -13.09 -3.63
CA ILE A 58 -3.59 -13.33 -2.45
C ILE A 58 -2.85 -14.09 -1.34
N ALA A 59 -1.57 -14.44 -1.52
CA ALA A 59 -0.81 -15.17 -0.51
C ALA A 59 -0.76 -14.40 0.82
N THR A 60 -0.93 -15.13 1.92
CA THR A 60 -0.92 -14.61 3.30
C THR A 60 -0.43 -15.69 4.27
N CYS A 61 -0.12 -15.31 5.50
CA CYS A 61 0.18 -16.20 6.63
C CYS A 61 -0.51 -15.69 7.90
N PRO A 62 -0.53 -16.46 9.00
CA PRO A 62 -1.22 -16.05 10.23
C PRO A 62 -0.73 -14.71 10.80
N GLU A 63 0.53 -14.39 10.65
CA GLU A 63 1.17 -13.15 11.14
C GLU A 63 0.88 -11.94 10.25
N ASP A 64 0.34 -12.17 9.03
CA ASP A 64 -0.07 -11.11 8.11
C ASP A 64 -1.51 -10.61 8.37
N ASP A 65 -1.85 -10.39 9.63
CA ASP A 65 -3.17 -9.89 10.05
C ASP A 65 -3.04 -8.52 10.76
N PRO A 66 -3.86 -7.52 10.40
CA PRO A 66 -4.92 -7.53 9.40
C PRO A 66 -4.43 -7.30 7.96
N MET A 67 -4.57 -8.28 7.10
CA MET A 67 -4.38 -8.12 5.67
C MET A 67 -5.64 -7.56 5.03
N ILE A 68 -5.48 -6.57 4.15
CA ILE A 68 -6.56 -5.99 3.33
C ILE A 68 -6.36 -6.46 1.89
N LEU A 69 -7.26 -7.30 1.40
CA LEU A 69 -7.21 -7.82 0.03
C LEU A 69 -7.80 -6.80 -0.94
N GLN A 70 -6.96 -6.11 -1.73
CA GLN A 70 -7.45 -5.14 -2.69
C GLN A 70 -7.86 -5.78 -4.01
N LEU A 71 -9.12 -5.55 -4.41
CA LEU A 71 -9.72 -6.04 -5.65
C LEU A 71 -9.92 -4.92 -6.66
N PHE A 72 -9.79 -5.25 -7.95
CA PHE A 72 -10.21 -4.36 -9.03
C PHE A 72 -10.98 -5.12 -10.10
N GLY A 73 -11.95 -4.45 -10.69
CA GLY A 73 -12.82 -4.97 -11.75
C GLY A 73 -13.89 -3.93 -12.07
N SER A 74 -14.69 -4.20 -13.11
CA SER A 74 -15.77 -3.33 -13.55
C SER A 74 -17.06 -4.09 -13.91
N GLU A 75 -17.07 -5.42 -13.73
CA GLU A 75 -18.16 -6.28 -14.15
C GLU A 75 -18.74 -7.02 -12.93
N ALA A 76 -19.92 -6.62 -12.47
CA ALA A 76 -20.60 -7.13 -11.27
C ALA A 76 -20.74 -8.67 -11.26
N GLN A 77 -20.99 -9.27 -12.42
CA GLN A 77 -21.13 -10.71 -12.58
C GLN A 77 -19.94 -11.53 -12.10
N TYR A 78 -18.73 -10.96 -12.06
CA TYR A 78 -17.54 -11.63 -11.54
C TYR A 78 -17.32 -11.36 -10.06
N PHE A 79 -17.86 -10.26 -9.50
CA PHE A 79 -17.69 -9.92 -8.09
C PHE A 79 -18.40 -10.92 -7.17
N HIS A 80 -19.65 -11.27 -7.46
CA HIS A 80 -20.41 -12.23 -6.63
C HIS A 80 -19.66 -13.54 -6.40
N PRO A 81 -19.32 -14.36 -7.42
CA PRO A 81 -18.68 -15.64 -7.19
C PRO A 81 -17.25 -15.54 -6.67
N VAL A 82 -16.53 -14.47 -7.02
CA VAL A 82 -15.16 -14.26 -6.52
C VAL A 82 -15.16 -13.88 -5.05
N MET A 83 -16.05 -13.00 -4.61
CA MET A 83 -16.19 -12.63 -3.21
C MET A 83 -16.62 -13.82 -2.34
N GLU A 84 -17.61 -14.62 -2.78
CA GLU A 84 -18.02 -15.84 -2.09
C GLU A 84 -16.84 -16.79 -1.90
N LYS A 85 -16.06 -17.02 -2.95
CA LYS A 85 -14.87 -17.85 -2.90
C LYS A 85 -13.81 -17.28 -1.92
N LEU A 86 -13.53 -15.99 -1.96
CA LEU A 86 -12.55 -15.38 -1.06
C LEU A 86 -12.99 -15.46 0.39
N VAL A 87 -14.25 -15.19 0.67
CA VAL A 87 -14.84 -15.34 2.02
C VAL A 87 -14.74 -16.79 2.50
N SER A 88 -15.06 -17.77 1.64
CA SER A 88 -14.93 -19.18 1.98
C SER A 88 -13.48 -19.63 2.23
N MET A 89 -12.50 -18.95 1.62
CA MET A 89 -11.07 -19.15 1.87
C MET A 89 -10.58 -18.48 3.17
N GLY A 90 -11.44 -17.71 3.87
CA GLY A 90 -11.13 -17.06 5.14
C GLY A 90 -10.70 -15.61 5.03
N TYR A 91 -10.68 -15.00 3.84
CA TYR A 91 -10.43 -13.56 3.70
C TYR A 91 -11.64 -12.78 4.21
N ARG A 92 -11.37 -11.73 5.00
CA ARG A 92 -12.45 -10.96 5.66
C ARG A 92 -12.36 -9.46 5.48
N ASN A 93 -11.19 -8.92 5.14
CA ASN A 93 -11.01 -7.49 4.94
C ASN A 93 -10.66 -7.24 3.48
N PHE A 94 -11.45 -6.40 2.84
CA PHE A 94 -11.35 -6.12 1.40
C PHE A 94 -11.27 -4.63 1.14
N ASP A 95 -10.72 -4.26 0.00
CA ASP A 95 -10.70 -2.89 -0.50
C ASP A 95 -10.99 -2.87 -2.01
N LEU A 96 -11.87 -1.99 -2.46
CA LEU A 96 -12.14 -1.79 -3.88
C LEU A 96 -11.20 -0.72 -4.42
N ASN A 97 -10.47 -1.06 -5.47
CA ASN A 97 -9.62 -0.10 -6.17
C ASN A 97 -10.43 0.76 -7.15
N ALA A 98 -10.64 2.02 -6.81
CA ALA A 98 -11.20 3.05 -7.66
C ALA A 98 -10.23 4.22 -7.90
N GLY A 99 -8.91 3.97 -7.76
CA GLY A 99 -7.90 5.04 -7.83
C GLY A 99 -6.72 4.78 -8.78
N CYS A 100 -6.53 3.56 -9.28
CA CYS A 100 -5.38 3.21 -10.12
C CYS A 100 -5.48 3.84 -11.52
N PRO A 101 -4.49 4.66 -11.95
CA PRO A 101 -4.53 5.31 -13.27
C PRO A 101 -3.75 4.54 -14.35
N VAL A 102 -3.29 3.32 -14.08
CA VAL A 102 -2.45 2.55 -15.00
C VAL A 102 -3.27 2.10 -16.21
N ARG A 103 -2.74 2.32 -17.43
CA ARG A 103 -3.42 2.03 -18.72
C ARG A 103 -4.07 0.65 -18.79
N LYS A 104 -3.40 -0.39 -18.26
CA LYS A 104 -3.93 -1.76 -18.27
C LYS A 104 -5.23 -1.88 -17.44
N VAL A 105 -5.31 -1.18 -16.33
CA VAL A 105 -6.48 -1.16 -15.44
C VAL A 105 -7.60 -0.32 -16.07
N LEU A 106 -7.26 0.86 -16.63
CA LEU A 106 -8.22 1.72 -17.30
C LEU A 106 -8.89 1.02 -18.50
N LYS A 107 -8.13 0.29 -19.33
CA LYS A 107 -8.67 -0.47 -20.47
C LYS A 107 -9.74 -1.49 -20.09
N SER A 108 -9.77 -1.93 -18.83
CA SER A 108 -10.81 -2.82 -18.30
C SER A 108 -11.98 -2.08 -17.64
N GLY A 109 -12.07 -0.76 -17.80
CA GLY A 109 -13.09 0.06 -17.15
C GLY A 109 -12.97 0.13 -15.63
N SER A 110 -11.79 -0.21 -15.07
CA SER A 110 -11.56 -0.35 -13.63
C SER A 110 -10.62 0.74 -13.09
N GLY A 111 -10.36 0.71 -11.79
CA GLY A 111 -9.52 1.70 -11.15
C GLY A 111 -10.17 3.06 -11.18
N VAL A 112 -9.39 4.12 -11.44
CA VAL A 112 -9.95 5.49 -11.44
C VAL A 112 -10.97 5.74 -12.55
N GLN A 113 -11.05 4.87 -13.57
CA GLN A 113 -12.09 4.94 -14.62
C GLN A 113 -13.51 4.77 -14.01
N LEU A 114 -13.66 4.00 -12.93
CA LEU A 114 -14.94 3.83 -12.23
C LEU A 114 -15.49 5.17 -11.67
N MET A 115 -14.65 6.17 -11.46
CA MET A 115 -15.10 7.47 -10.98
C MET A 115 -15.86 8.30 -12.02
N GLU A 116 -15.94 7.84 -13.28
CA GLU A 116 -16.82 8.40 -14.31
C GLU A 116 -18.23 7.78 -14.29
N ASP A 117 -18.42 6.69 -13.49
CA ASP A 117 -19.70 5.99 -13.34
C ASP A 117 -19.87 5.59 -11.87
N LEU A 118 -20.36 6.54 -11.06
CA LEU A 118 -20.50 6.35 -9.61
C LEU A 118 -21.57 5.30 -9.26
N ASP A 119 -22.61 5.15 -10.07
CA ASP A 119 -23.65 4.14 -9.85
C ASP A 119 -23.06 2.74 -9.91
N LYS A 120 -22.25 2.48 -10.94
CA LYS A 120 -21.53 1.23 -11.10
C LYS A 120 -20.51 1.01 -9.98
N LEU A 121 -19.76 2.04 -9.59
CA LEU A 121 -18.77 1.92 -8.52
C LEU A 121 -19.46 1.53 -7.21
N VAL A 122 -20.57 2.19 -6.86
CA VAL A 122 -21.36 1.91 -5.67
C VAL A 122 -21.99 0.52 -5.72
N GLU A 123 -22.50 0.07 -6.88
CA GLU A 123 -22.98 -1.30 -7.09
C GLU A 123 -21.90 -2.34 -6.74
N LEU A 124 -20.68 -2.17 -7.28
CA LEU A 124 -19.58 -3.11 -7.02
C LEU A 124 -19.18 -3.12 -5.54
N ALA A 125 -19.13 -1.96 -4.89
CA ALA A 125 -18.86 -1.84 -3.46
C ALA A 125 -19.96 -2.51 -2.62
N ALA A 126 -21.23 -2.33 -2.98
CA ALA A 126 -22.37 -2.96 -2.30
C ALA A 126 -22.30 -4.50 -2.35
N ILE A 127 -21.96 -5.07 -3.51
CA ILE A 127 -21.73 -6.51 -3.64
C ILE A 127 -20.61 -6.96 -2.69
N MET A 128 -19.51 -6.22 -2.62
CA MET A 128 -18.41 -6.56 -1.72
C MET A 128 -18.84 -6.49 -0.25
N VAL A 129 -19.58 -5.46 0.15
CA VAL A 129 -20.11 -5.31 1.53
C VAL A 129 -21.03 -6.49 1.87
N GLU A 130 -22.03 -6.77 1.03
CA GLU A 130 -22.94 -7.91 1.21
C GLU A 130 -22.20 -9.23 1.46
N LYS A 131 -21.25 -9.56 0.57
CA LYS A 131 -20.52 -10.82 0.64
C LYS A 131 -19.53 -10.87 1.80
N ALA A 132 -18.83 -9.77 2.10
CA ALA A 132 -17.90 -9.72 3.23
C ALA A 132 -18.63 -9.94 4.57
N ARG A 133 -19.84 -9.40 4.74
CA ARG A 133 -20.66 -9.61 5.97
C ARG A 133 -21.03 -11.07 6.22
N GLN A 134 -20.99 -11.92 5.20
CA GLN A 134 -21.26 -13.37 5.35
C GLN A 134 -20.08 -14.14 6.00
N HIS A 135 -18.90 -13.52 6.16
CA HIS A 135 -17.78 -14.15 6.86
C HIS A 135 -18.13 -14.40 8.34
N PRO A 136 -17.88 -15.61 8.92
CA PRO A 136 -18.30 -15.97 10.29
C PRO A 136 -17.78 -15.04 11.41
N ARG A 137 -16.65 -14.37 11.18
CA ARG A 137 -16.07 -13.40 12.11
C ARG A 137 -16.38 -11.95 11.75
N GLY A 138 -17.33 -11.71 10.84
CA GLY A 138 -17.60 -10.42 10.25
C GLY A 138 -16.50 -9.96 9.30
N GLY A 139 -16.85 -9.55 8.09
CA GLY A 139 -15.94 -8.98 7.12
C GLY A 139 -16.09 -7.48 7.01
N ARG A 140 -15.07 -6.78 6.52
CA ARG A 140 -15.04 -5.34 6.35
C ARG A 140 -14.61 -4.96 4.94
N VAL A 141 -15.11 -3.83 4.45
CA VAL A 141 -14.84 -3.33 3.09
C VAL A 141 -14.48 -1.87 3.14
N GLY A 142 -13.36 -1.53 2.53
CA GLY A 142 -12.98 -0.16 2.20
C GLY A 142 -13.05 0.11 0.72
N VAL A 143 -12.98 1.39 0.35
CA VAL A 143 -12.83 1.82 -1.04
C VAL A 143 -11.71 2.85 -1.13
N LYS A 144 -10.75 2.60 -2.04
CA LYS A 144 -9.64 3.52 -2.28
C LYS A 144 -9.81 4.23 -3.62
N PHE A 145 -9.93 5.57 -3.58
CA PHE A 145 -10.24 6.39 -4.74
C PHE A 145 -9.41 7.67 -4.82
N ARG A 146 -9.68 8.49 -5.84
CA ARG A 146 -9.08 9.81 -6.09
C ARG A 146 -10.14 10.91 -6.04
N LEU A 147 -9.79 12.17 -6.40
CA LEU A 147 -10.74 13.30 -6.44
C LEU A 147 -11.78 13.14 -7.53
N GLY A 148 -11.42 12.53 -8.63
CA GLY A 148 -12.18 12.31 -9.85
C GLY A 148 -11.29 11.81 -10.95
N PHE A 149 -11.81 11.60 -12.16
CA PHE A 149 -11.00 11.17 -13.30
C PHE A 149 -10.32 12.37 -13.98
N ASN A 150 -11.08 13.38 -14.35
CA ASN A 150 -10.60 14.59 -15.00
C ASN A 150 -10.27 15.69 -13.97
N LYS A 151 -9.29 16.53 -14.31
CA LYS A 151 -8.96 17.69 -13.46
C LYS A 151 -10.15 18.67 -13.41
N GLY A 152 -10.53 19.06 -12.18
CA GLY A 152 -11.66 19.99 -11.95
C GLY A 152 -13.02 19.30 -11.83
N GLU A 153 -13.14 18.02 -12.11
CA GLU A 153 -14.34 17.22 -11.92
C GLU A 153 -14.22 16.43 -10.61
N GLU A 154 -14.58 17.07 -9.51
CA GLU A 154 -14.52 16.48 -8.18
C GLU A 154 -15.81 15.72 -7.86
N VAL A 155 -15.72 14.42 -7.74
CA VAL A 155 -16.85 13.54 -7.41
C VAL A 155 -16.65 12.79 -6.09
N PHE A 156 -15.53 13.01 -5.42
CA PHE A 156 -15.09 12.23 -4.26
C PHE A 156 -16.02 12.40 -3.04
N LEU A 157 -16.62 13.56 -2.83
CA LEU A 157 -17.53 13.80 -1.71
C LEU A 157 -18.89 13.11 -1.91
N ASP A 158 -19.45 13.20 -3.13
CA ASP A 158 -20.67 12.47 -3.49
C ASP A 158 -20.46 10.97 -3.37
N LEU A 159 -19.37 10.48 -3.97
CA LEU A 159 -19.00 9.07 -3.87
C LEU A 159 -18.88 8.61 -2.41
N ALA A 160 -18.19 9.36 -1.56
CA ALA A 160 -17.94 8.94 -0.18
C ALA A 160 -19.25 8.83 0.63
N ARG A 161 -20.19 9.76 0.47
CA ARG A 161 -21.51 9.68 1.12
C ARG A 161 -22.28 8.45 0.66
N ARG A 162 -22.32 8.20 -0.64
CA ARG A 162 -22.99 7.02 -1.20
C ARG A 162 -22.36 5.71 -0.72
N LEU A 163 -21.02 5.67 -0.54
CA LEU A 163 -20.32 4.53 0.02
C LEU A 163 -20.64 4.32 1.51
N GLU A 164 -20.75 5.40 2.28
CA GLU A 164 -21.21 5.35 3.67
C GLU A 164 -22.64 4.80 3.78
N ASP A 165 -23.56 5.27 2.93
CA ASP A 165 -24.97 4.85 2.90
C ASP A 165 -25.13 3.34 2.65
N ILE A 166 -24.25 2.72 1.86
CA ILE A 166 -24.27 1.28 1.61
C ILE A 166 -23.48 0.45 2.64
N GLY A 167 -22.90 1.10 3.68
CA GLY A 167 -22.23 0.43 4.78
C GLY A 167 -20.77 0.04 4.52
N VAL A 168 -20.05 0.80 3.71
CA VAL A 168 -18.57 0.70 3.61
C VAL A 168 -17.94 1.08 4.96
N ASP A 169 -16.92 0.34 5.39
CA ASP A 169 -16.32 0.48 6.72
C ASP A 169 -15.28 1.59 6.83
N TRP A 170 -14.64 1.99 5.73
CA TRP A 170 -13.70 3.12 5.63
C TRP A 170 -13.53 3.56 4.19
N VAL A 171 -13.07 4.77 4.01
CA VAL A 171 -12.64 5.29 2.71
C VAL A 171 -11.17 5.71 2.73
N THR A 172 -10.47 5.50 1.61
CA THR A 172 -9.08 5.95 1.46
C THR A 172 -8.98 6.91 0.28
N LEU A 173 -8.57 8.15 0.53
CA LEU A 173 -8.41 9.15 -0.52
C LEU A 173 -6.93 9.37 -0.86
N HIS A 174 -6.61 9.30 -2.18
CA HIS A 174 -5.41 9.88 -2.74
C HIS A 174 -5.80 11.18 -3.45
N PRO A 175 -5.55 12.37 -2.86
CA PRO A 175 -6.11 13.63 -3.33
C PRO A 175 -5.38 14.19 -4.57
N ARG A 176 -5.50 13.47 -5.64
CA ARG A 176 -5.10 13.77 -7.03
C ARG A 176 -6.19 13.29 -7.97
N TYR A 177 -6.24 13.87 -9.19
CA TYR A 177 -7.11 13.37 -10.26
C TYR A 177 -6.50 12.17 -11.00
N GLY A 178 -7.33 11.37 -11.64
CA GLY A 178 -6.89 10.22 -12.44
C GLY A 178 -5.87 10.60 -13.51
N LYS A 179 -6.21 11.57 -14.33
CA LYS A 179 -5.33 12.08 -15.41
C LYS A 179 -4.06 12.79 -14.91
N GLN A 180 -4.06 13.26 -13.67
CA GLN A 180 -2.87 13.85 -13.06
C GLN A 180 -1.78 12.80 -12.76
N MET A 181 -2.18 11.54 -12.63
CA MET A 181 -1.30 10.43 -12.23
C MET A 181 -0.54 10.73 -10.93
N PHE A 182 0.74 11.10 -11.01
CA PHE A 182 1.61 11.46 -9.90
C PHE A 182 2.23 12.85 -10.05
N ALA A 183 1.86 13.60 -11.10
CA ALA A 183 2.39 14.94 -11.34
C ALA A 183 1.86 15.95 -10.30
N GLY A 184 2.64 17.00 -10.03
CA GLY A 184 2.33 18.01 -9.04
C GLY A 184 2.26 17.45 -7.62
N GLN A 185 1.52 18.14 -6.74
CA GLN A 185 1.35 17.75 -5.34
C GLN A 185 -0.04 17.18 -5.07
N ALA A 186 -0.16 16.31 -4.07
CA ALA A 186 -1.43 15.86 -3.52
C ALA A 186 -2.05 17.00 -2.69
N ASP A 187 -3.30 17.32 -2.94
CA ASP A 187 -4.01 18.40 -2.24
C ASP A 187 -4.61 17.89 -0.94
N TRP A 188 -3.87 17.98 0.15
CA TRP A 188 -4.33 17.49 1.46
C TRP A 188 -5.53 18.25 2.01
N SER A 189 -5.85 19.47 1.54
CA SER A 189 -7.09 20.15 1.95
C SER A 189 -8.34 19.32 1.63
N LYS A 190 -8.27 18.50 0.58
CA LYS A 190 -9.37 17.60 0.19
C LYS A 190 -9.57 16.42 1.14
N LEU A 191 -8.56 16.08 1.94
CA LEU A 191 -8.70 15.09 3.01
C LEU A 191 -9.55 15.65 4.17
N ASP A 192 -9.33 16.92 4.55
CA ASP A 192 -10.15 17.62 5.53
C ASP A 192 -11.60 17.78 5.03
N ASP A 193 -11.79 18.20 3.77
CA ASP A 193 -13.13 18.26 3.15
C ASP A 193 -13.84 16.90 3.25
N LEU A 194 -13.15 15.80 2.94
CA LEU A 194 -13.71 14.45 3.03
C LEU A 194 -14.02 14.06 4.47
N LYS A 195 -13.12 14.34 5.42
CA LYS A 195 -13.30 14.01 6.84
C LYS A 195 -14.53 14.68 7.44
N ARG A 196 -14.82 15.91 7.01
CA ARG A 196 -16.04 16.62 7.43
C ARG A 196 -17.32 16.11 6.75
N ALA A 197 -17.20 15.45 5.61
CA ALA A 197 -18.35 15.04 4.80
C ALA A 197 -18.94 13.69 5.17
N VAL A 198 -18.19 12.81 5.89
CA VAL A 198 -18.60 11.46 6.26
C VAL A 198 -18.26 11.14 7.72
N SER A 199 -18.99 10.19 8.32
CA SER A 199 -18.77 9.70 9.69
C SER A 199 -17.86 8.48 9.74
N ILE A 200 -17.79 7.72 8.64
CA ILE A 200 -16.89 6.56 8.53
C ILE A 200 -15.41 6.99 8.52
N PRO A 201 -14.49 6.13 8.98
CA PRO A 201 -13.08 6.45 8.98
C PRO A 201 -12.53 6.85 7.62
N VAL A 202 -11.74 7.94 7.60
CA VAL A 202 -11.04 8.47 6.44
C VAL A 202 -9.55 8.21 6.57
N ILE A 203 -8.96 7.55 5.56
CA ILE A 203 -7.53 7.25 5.49
C ILE A 203 -6.90 8.13 4.40
N GLY A 204 -5.86 8.88 4.75
CA GLY A 204 -5.13 9.74 3.81
C GLY A 204 -3.95 9.03 3.16
N SER A 205 -3.77 9.22 1.87
CA SER A 205 -2.61 8.76 1.09
C SER A 205 -2.23 9.82 0.07
N GLY A 206 -0.98 9.81 -0.40
CA GLY A 206 -0.47 10.78 -1.37
C GLY A 206 0.59 11.67 -0.76
N ASP A 207 1.79 11.64 -1.38
CA ASP A 207 2.99 12.38 -1.00
C ASP A 207 3.47 12.17 0.44
N LEU A 208 3.08 11.06 1.05
CA LEU A 208 3.60 10.63 2.36
C LEU A 208 4.94 9.90 2.14
N PHE A 209 6.00 10.67 1.92
CA PHE A 209 7.33 10.13 1.65
C PHE A 209 8.17 9.95 2.91
N SER A 210 7.80 10.60 4.02
CA SER A 210 8.49 10.47 5.31
C SER A 210 7.47 10.30 6.45
N ALA A 211 7.95 9.91 7.61
CA ALA A 211 7.16 9.80 8.83
C ALA A 211 6.63 11.17 9.27
N GLU A 212 7.46 12.20 9.14
CA GLU A 212 7.11 13.59 9.44
C GLU A 212 5.96 14.10 8.53
N ALA A 213 5.99 13.74 7.23
CA ALA A 213 4.90 14.05 6.31
C ALA A 213 3.59 13.36 6.74
N GLY A 214 3.68 12.13 7.25
CA GLY A 214 2.52 11.42 7.79
C GLY A 214 1.91 12.10 9.02
N VAL A 215 2.76 12.54 9.97
CA VAL A 215 2.31 13.28 11.16
C VAL A 215 1.65 14.60 10.78
N ARG A 216 2.30 15.39 9.93
CA ARG A 216 1.74 16.66 9.45
C ARG A 216 0.39 16.47 8.74
N CYS A 217 0.28 15.45 7.90
CA CYS A 217 -0.97 15.15 7.20
C CYS A 217 -2.12 14.90 8.18
N LEU A 218 -1.89 14.14 9.26
CA LEU A 218 -2.89 13.93 10.31
C LEU A 218 -3.27 15.23 11.01
N GLU A 219 -2.27 16.04 11.38
CA GLU A 219 -2.47 17.28 12.13
C GLU A 219 -3.20 18.34 11.31
N GLU A 220 -2.86 18.47 10.03
CA GLU A 220 -3.47 19.44 9.12
C GLU A 220 -4.89 19.06 8.67
N THR A 221 -5.25 17.76 8.66
CA THR A 221 -6.48 17.29 8.03
C THR A 221 -7.46 16.57 8.96
N GLY A 222 -7.05 16.21 10.16
CA GLY A 222 -7.90 15.52 11.13
C GLY A 222 -8.42 14.15 10.71
N ILE A 223 -7.82 13.52 9.69
CA ILE A 223 -8.18 12.17 9.23
C ILE A 223 -7.85 11.08 10.26
N ASP A 224 -8.43 9.90 10.11
CA ASP A 224 -8.36 8.84 11.11
C ASP A 224 -7.11 7.96 11.00
N ALA A 225 -6.45 7.93 9.84
CA ALA A 225 -5.18 7.22 9.66
C ALA A 225 -4.44 7.67 8.40
N VAL A 226 -3.14 7.36 8.32
CA VAL A 226 -2.32 7.57 7.13
C VAL A 226 -1.96 6.24 6.47
N MET A 227 -1.86 6.25 5.13
CA MET A 227 -1.47 5.10 4.33
C MET A 227 -0.21 5.41 3.53
N PHE A 228 0.92 4.85 3.96
CA PHE A 228 2.20 4.99 3.28
C PHE A 228 2.27 4.11 2.02
N ALA A 229 2.78 4.68 0.95
CA ALA A 229 2.97 4.00 -0.33
C ALA A 229 4.45 4.03 -0.75
N ARG A 230 4.81 4.93 -1.65
CA ARG A 230 6.20 5.06 -2.15
C ARG A 230 7.21 5.31 -1.04
N GLY A 231 6.86 6.07 0.01
CA GLY A 231 7.72 6.25 1.18
C GLY A 231 8.18 4.93 1.79
N ALA A 232 7.27 3.96 1.97
CA ALA A 232 7.61 2.65 2.49
C ALA A 232 8.50 1.80 1.56
N LEU A 233 8.44 2.03 0.23
CA LEU A 233 9.33 1.35 -0.73
C LEU A 233 10.80 1.80 -0.64
N PHE A 234 11.03 3.01 -0.14
CA PHE A 234 12.38 3.55 0.05
C PHE A 234 12.86 3.35 1.49
N ASP A 235 11.93 3.37 2.42
CA ASP A 235 12.21 3.18 3.84
C ASP A 235 11.12 2.35 4.52
N PRO A 236 11.25 1.02 4.59
CA PRO A 236 10.30 0.18 5.32
C PRO A 236 10.19 0.50 6.81
N SER A 237 11.19 1.19 7.40
CA SER A 237 11.13 1.63 8.79
C SER A 237 10.26 2.87 9.01
N ILE A 238 9.68 3.46 7.94
CA ILE A 238 8.80 4.63 8.00
C ILE A 238 7.66 4.45 9.02
N PHE A 239 7.17 3.22 9.17
CA PHE A 239 6.10 2.90 10.13
C PHE A 239 6.60 3.07 11.58
N ALA A 240 7.76 2.51 11.92
CA ALA A 240 8.34 2.64 13.26
C ALA A 240 8.71 4.10 13.58
N ARG A 241 9.25 4.82 12.59
CA ARG A 241 9.56 6.25 12.71
C ARG A 241 8.31 7.08 12.94
N PHE A 242 7.24 6.81 12.19
CA PHE A 242 5.95 7.46 12.37
C PHE A 242 5.37 7.23 13.78
N ILE A 243 5.38 5.98 14.26
CA ILE A 243 4.92 5.63 15.61
C ILE A 243 5.77 6.33 16.68
N ALA A 244 7.10 6.39 16.49
CA ALA A 244 8.01 7.09 17.41
C ALA A 244 7.67 8.58 17.49
N LEU A 245 7.50 9.27 16.34
CA LEU A 245 7.10 10.68 16.30
C LEU A 245 5.78 10.92 17.01
N ARG A 246 4.76 10.08 16.74
CA ARG A 246 3.45 10.19 17.39
C ARG A 246 3.52 10.02 18.91
N LYS A 247 4.48 9.26 19.41
CA LYS A 247 4.70 9.00 20.83
C LYS A 247 5.73 9.95 21.48
N GLY A 248 6.34 10.86 20.73
CA GLY A 248 7.44 11.70 21.21
C GLY A 248 8.69 10.89 21.62
N ALA A 249 8.87 9.71 21.03
CA ALA A 249 10.01 8.83 21.30
C ALA A 249 11.19 9.14 20.35
N PRO A 250 12.44 8.80 20.73
CA PRO A 250 13.60 8.94 19.87
C PRO A 250 13.43 8.18 18.55
N LEU A 251 13.85 8.81 17.45
CA LEU A 251 13.81 8.15 16.14
C LEU A 251 14.92 7.11 16.03
N PRO A 252 14.65 5.95 15.39
CA PRO A 252 15.69 4.98 15.05
C PRO A 252 16.78 5.65 14.19
N VAL A 253 18.04 5.40 14.54
CA VAL A 253 19.18 5.83 13.72
C VAL A 253 19.15 5.06 12.41
N ARG A 254 19.33 5.78 11.29
CA ARG A 254 19.31 5.21 9.94
C ARG A 254 20.71 5.30 9.34
N ASP A 255 21.56 4.37 9.72
CA ASP A 255 22.91 4.17 9.18
C ASP A 255 23.00 2.92 8.29
N GLY A 256 24.20 2.63 7.77
CA GLY A 256 24.44 1.45 6.95
C GLY A 256 24.15 0.14 7.68
N ALA A 257 24.43 0.07 8.99
CA ALA A 257 24.16 -1.12 9.81
C ALA A 257 22.65 -1.40 9.87
N PHE A 258 21.85 -0.39 10.18
CA PHE A 258 20.38 -0.49 10.21
C PHE A 258 19.79 -0.86 8.85
N LEU A 259 20.28 -0.25 7.78
CA LEU A 259 19.83 -0.58 6.42
C LEU A 259 20.22 -1.99 5.98
N SER A 260 21.38 -2.48 6.40
CA SER A 260 21.81 -3.86 6.17
C SER A 260 20.85 -4.85 6.82
N GLU A 261 20.34 -4.55 8.03
CA GLU A 261 19.33 -5.39 8.70
C GLU A 261 18.00 -5.44 7.94
N ILE A 262 17.50 -4.28 7.47
CA ILE A 262 16.30 -4.22 6.62
C ILE A 262 16.46 -5.09 5.37
N VAL A 263 17.59 -4.96 4.69
CA VAL A 263 17.87 -5.70 3.45
C VAL A 263 17.96 -7.20 3.71
N ARG A 264 18.71 -7.62 4.73
CA ARG A 264 18.84 -9.02 5.13
C ARG A 264 17.49 -9.65 5.48
N GLU A 265 16.67 -8.93 6.26
CA GLU A 265 15.34 -9.41 6.62
C GLU A 265 14.43 -9.51 5.39
N HIS A 266 14.47 -8.55 4.46
CA HIS A 266 13.68 -8.64 3.24
C HIS A 266 14.13 -9.80 2.34
N ILE A 267 15.45 -10.05 2.21
CA ILE A 267 15.99 -11.22 1.50
C ILE A 267 15.48 -12.51 2.16
N ARG A 268 15.60 -12.63 3.48
CA ARG A 268 15.15 -13.78 4.25
C ARG A 268 13.66 -14.07 4.05
N LEU A 269 12.81 -13.05 4.17
CA LEU A 269 11.37 -13.17 3.97
C LEU A 269 11.00 -13.54 2.52
N THR A 270 11.70 -12.95 1.54
CA THR A 270 11.48 -13.25 0.12
C THR A 270 11.86 -14.70 -0.18
N ARG A 271 12.98 -15.19 0.35
CA ARG A 271 13.41 -16.58 0.20
C ARG A 271 12.44 -17.54 0.89
N LEU A 272 11.94 -17.19 2.07
CA LEU A 272 11.02 -18.01 2.86
C LEU A 272 9.66 -18.17 2.17
N PHE A 273 9.05 -17.09 1.71
CA PHE A 273 7.67 -17.11 1.23
C PHE A 273 7.52 -17.32 -0.28
N GLU A 274 8.53 -17.00 -1.05
CA GLU A 274 8.48 -17.09 -2.50
C GLU A 274 9.61 -17.96 -3.07
N GLY A 275 10.88 -17.61 -2.88
CA GLY A 275 12.07 -18.39 -3.19
C GLY A 275 12.33 -18.70 -4.67
N ASP A 276 11.48 -18.22 -5.57
CA ASP A 276 11.54 -18.49 -6.99
C ASP A 276 12.51 -17.55 -7.76
N PRO A 277 12.91 -17.87 -9.01
CA PRO A 277 13.80 -17.00 -9.79
C PRO A 277 13.22 -15.60 -10.09
N ARG A 278 11.89 -15.42 -10.03
CA ARG A 278 11.23 -14.12 -10.24
C ARG A 278 11.41 -13.26 -9.01
N SER A 279 11.16 -13.79 -7.82
CA SER A 279 11.33 -13.09 -6.56
C SER A 279 12.80 -12.74 -6.30
N PHE A 280 13.73 -13.62 -6.67
CA PHE A 280 15.17 -13.31 -6.67
C PHE A 280 15.52 -12.10 -7.54
N ARG A 281 15.02 -12.02 -8.77
CA ARG A 281 15.23 -10.84 -9.63
C ARG A 281 14.56 -9.58 -9.07
N LYS A 282 13.39 -9.72 -8.47
CA LYS A 282 12.65 -8.62 -7.85
C LYS A 282 13.44 -8.00 -6.69
N ILE A 283 13.88 -8.80 -5.73
CA ILE A 283 14.57 -8.29 -4.54
C ILE A 283 15.88 -7.57 -4.92
N ARG A 284 16.65 -8.07 -5.88
CA ARG A 284 17.82 -7.38 -6.42
C ARG A 284 17.52 -5.95 -6.89
N SER A 285 16.34 -5.73 -7.47
CA SER A 285 15.92 -4.40 -7.95
C SER A 285 15.41 -3.48 -6.83
N ILE A 286 15.02 -4.05 -5.69
CA ILE A 286 14.50 -3.29 -4.54
C ILE A 286 15.63 -2.79 -3.64
N ILE A 287 16.64 -3.62 -3.37
CA ILE A 287 17.75 -3.29 -2.45
C ILE A 287 18.36 -1.90 -2.70
N PRO A 288 18.64 -1.49 -3.96
CA PRO A 288 19.19 -0.15 -4.22
C PRO A 288 18.29 1.01 -3.80
N ARG A 289 17.00 0.77 -3.61
CA ARG A 289 16.06 1.80 -3.13
C ARG A 289 16.27 2.09 -1.66
N TYR A 290 16.50 1.05 -0.85
CA TYR A 290 16.79 1.19 0.57
C TYR A 290 18.12 1.89 0.83
N ALA A 291 19.12 1.59 -0.01
CA ALA A 291 20.45 2.18 0.07
C ALA A 291 20.58 3.57 -0.59
N LYS A 292 19.46 4.13 -1.11
CA LYS A 292 19.48 5.48 -1.68
C LYS A 292 19.91 6.49 -0.60
N GLY A 293 20.81 7.41 -0.95
CA GLY A 293 21.40 8.36 -0.02
C GLY A 293 22.69 7.89 0.66
N LEU A 294 23.15 6.65 0.39
CA LEU A 294 24.48 6.20 0.82
C LEU A 294 25.54 6.43 -0.26
N LYS A 295 26.80 6.62 0.15
CA LYS A 295 27.94 6.62 -0.75
C LYS A 295 28.13 5.22 -1.37
N GLY A 296 28.59 5.14 -2.62
CA GLY A 296 28.90 3.86 -3.27
C GLY A 296 27.70 3.10 -3.85
N ILE A 297 26.49 3.61 -3.81
CA ILE A 297 25.27 2.94 -4.32
C ILE A 297 25.36 2.52 -5.79
N ARG A 298 26.14 3.25 -6.62
CA ARG A 298 26.34 2.89 -8.03
C ARG A 298 27.12 1.57 -8.16
N ALA A 299 28.19 1.40 -7.39
CA ALA A 299 28.95 0.16 -7.34
C ALA A 299 28.10 -0.99 -6.80
N LEU A 300 27.35 -0.76 -5.71
CA LEU A 300 26.40 -1.74 -5.16
C LEU A 300 25.39 -2.22 -6.20
N ARG A 301 24.81 -1.32 -6.99
CA ARG A 301 23.87 -1.70 -8.07
C ARG A 301 24.51 -2.61 -9.11
N ALA A 302 25.76 -2.33 -9.50
CA ALA A 302 26.50 -3.17 -10.45
C ALA A 302 26.73 -4.57 -9.87
N SER A 303 27.24 -4.66 -8.64
CA SER A 303 27.48 -5.96 -7.97
C SER A 303 26.19 -6.76 -7.78
N LEU A 304 25.06 -6.12 -7.42
CA LEU A 304 23.77 -6.80 -7.30
C LEU A 304 23.30 -7.43 -8.62
N LEU A 305 23.62 -6.83 -9.77
CA LEU A 305 23.26 -7.39 -11.08
C LEU A 305 24.04 -8.66 -11.42
N GLU A 306 25.23 -8.82 -10.86
CA GLU A 306 26.10 -9.98 -11.06
C GLU A 306 25.73 -11.17 -10.18
N CYS A 307 24.96 -10.96 -9.11
CA CYS A 307 24.52 -12.04 -8.21
C CYS A 307 23.73 -13.11 -8.96
N ARG A 308 24.12 -14.37 -8.77
CA ARG A 308 23.56 -15.56 -9.45
C ARG A 308 22.58 -16.33 -8.59
N ASP A 309 22.80 -16.31 -7.27
CA ASP A 309 22.03 -17.05 -6.28
C ASP A 309 21.79 -16.23 -5.00
N TRP A 310 21.13 -16.83 -4.04
CA TRP A 310 20.77 -16.17 -2.78
C TRP A 310 21.97 -15.88 -1.89
N GLU A 311 23.02 -16.70 -1.96
CA GLU A 311 24.24 -16.52 -1.16
C GLU A 311 25.06 -15.34 -1.67
N ASP A 312 25.23 -15.26 -3.01
CA ASP A 312 25.82 -14.09 -3.66
C ASP A 312 25.09 -12.80 -3.27
N LEU A 313 23.75 -12.86 -3.25
CA LEU A 313 22.92 -11.71 -2.94
C LEU A 313 23.08 -11.28 -1.48
N GLU A 314 23.05 -12.21 -0.53
CA GLU A 314 23.24 -11.93 0.89
C GLU A 314 24.63 -11.36 1.16
N HIS A 315 25.67 -11.92 0.51
CA HIS A 315 27.04 -11.43 0.64
C HIS A 315 27.21 -10.02 0.08
N THR A 316 26.68 -9.78 -1.12
CA THR A 316 26.71 -8.45 -1.74
C THR A 316 25.94 -7.42 -0.93
N ALA A 317 24.80 -7.80 -0.35
CA ALA A 317 23.99 -6.93 0.48
C ALA A 317 24.67 -6.59 1.83
N ALA A 318 25.54 -7.46 2.34
CA ALA A 318 26.27 -7.21 3.59
C ALA A 318 27.18 -5.97 3.52
N VAL A 319 27.66 -5.61 2.33
CA VAL A 319 28.48 -4.40 2.10
C VAL A 319 27.73 -3.12 2.51
N ILE A 320 26.40 -3.12 2.49
CA ILE A 320 25.59 -1.95 2.89
C ILE A 320 25.92 -1.50 4.31
N ARG A 321 26.29 -2.42 5.19
CA ARG A 321 26.61 -2.14 6.60
C ARG A 321 27.71 -1.09 6.77
N ASP A 322 28.67 -1.10 5.86
CA ASP A 322 29.88 -0.26 5.94
C ASP A 322 29.75 1.00 5.06
N LEU A 323 28.60 1.23 4.41
CA LEU A 323 28.36 2.41 3.61
C LEU A 323 27.95 3.60 4.48
N GLU A 324 28.56 4.75 4.20
CA GLU A 324 28.28 6.01 4.89
C GLU A 324 27.17 6.81 4.15
N PRO A 325 26.41 7.66 4.86
CA PRO A 325 25.53 8.62 4.23
C PRO A 325 26.30 9.50 3.24
N ALA A 326 25.68 9.80 2.10
CA ALA A 326 26.26 10.73 1.11
C ALA A 326 26.26 12.17 1.65
N ASP A 327 25.23 12.52 2.38
CA ASP A 327 25.09 13.75 3.14
C ASP A 327 24.52 13.42 4.52
N PRO A 328 25.30 13.55 5.61
CA PRO A 328 24.84 13.24 6.96
C PRO A 328 23.72 14.17 7.46
N GLU A 329 23.60 15.37 6.89
CA GLU A 329 22.61 16.38 7.29
C GLU A 329 21.35 16.36 6.42
N ALA A 330 21.36 15.64 5.29
CA ALA A 330 20.21 15.58 4.41
C ALA A 330 19.05 14.80 5.05
N PRO A 331 17.82 15.35 5.03
CA PRO A 331 16.63 14.59 5.43
C PRO A 331 16.46 13.40 4.49
N TYR A 332 16.28 12.22 5.05
CA TYR A 332 16.09 11.01 4.25
C TYR A 332 14.61 10.57 4.28
N PRO A 333 14.10 10.08 3.14
CA PRO A 333 14.66 10.13 1.79
C PRO A 333 14.53 11.55 1.20
N LEU A 334 15.45 11.94 0.31
CA LEU A 334 15.34 13.21 -0.40
C LEU A 334 14.04 13.21 -1.21
N VAL A 335 13.09 14.06 -0.81
CA VAL A 335 11.72 14.09 -1.33
C VAL A 335 11.70 14.39 -2.83
N ASP A 336 12.59 15.28 -3.30
CA ASP A 336 12.66 15.71 -4.71
C ASP A 336 13.02 14.60 -5.69
N ASP A 337 13.72 13.57 -5.23
CA ASP A 337 14.10 12.41 -6.03
C ASP A 337 13.03 11.31 -6.12
N LEU A 338 11.97 11.39 -5.34
CA LEU A 338 10.93 10.36 -5.28
C LEU A 338 9.76 10.65 -6.23
N CYS A 339 9.73 11.87 -6.80
CA CYS A 339 8.68 12.31 -7.73
C CYS A 339 8.99 12.00 -9.19
N GLN A 340 10.22 11.56 -9.51
CA GLN A 340 10.63 11.09 -10.85
C GLN A 340 10.55 9.56 -10.91
#